data_f71399a693e2f1f69c6099e1d7b80eaa
#
_entry.id   f71399a693e2f1f69c6099e1d7b80eaa
#
_cell.length_a   1.000
_cell.length_b   1.000
_cell.length_c   1.000
_cell.angle_alpha   90.00
_cell.angle_beta   90.00
_cell.angle_gamma   90.00
#
_symmetry.space_group_name_H-M   'P 1'
#
loop_
_entity.id
_entity.type
_entity.pdbx_description
1 polymer ?
#
loop_
_entity_poly.entity_id
_entity_poly.type
_entity_poly.pdbx_seq_one_letter_code
_entity_poly.pdbx_strand_id
1 'polypeptide(L)'
;ELATSILEREKLLTGPLDLKFTAFDGRSVDFASLRGKVVLVDFWATWCGPCVAELPNVLEVYRKYHDKGFEVVGISFDSDKAALQKFVAKREVPWPQYFDGQGWGNKYGKMFGIRGIPTMWLLDATGRIVERSARGEMLAKRVEALLSAQPPR
;
A
#
# COMPACT_ATOMS: atom_id res chain seq x y z
N GLU A 1 -19.88 0.09 -15.84
CA GLU A 1 -19.24 -0.46 -14.65
C GLU A 1 -19.98 0.00 -13.39
N LEU A 2 -20.34 -0.94 -12.52
CA LEU A 2 -21.16 -0.66 -11.35
C LEU A 2 -20.28 -0.32 -10.14
N ALA A 3 -20.68 0.69 -9.41
CA ALA A 3 -20.03 1.01 -8.15
C ALA A 3 -20.25 -0.13 -7.16
N THR A 4 -19.23 -0.50 -6.43
CA THR A 4 -19.35 -1.47 -5.34
C THR A 4 -20.24 -0.86 -4.25
N SER A 5 -21.23 -1.59 -3.81
CA SER A 5 -22.12 -1.11 -2.75
C SER A 5 -21.36 -0.94 -1.43
N ILE A 6 -21.91 -0.15 -0.52
CA ILE A 6 -21.31 0.06 0.80
C ILE A 6 -21.14 -1.27 1.53
N LEU A 7 -22.13 -2.14 1.47
CA LEU A 7 -22.04 -3.46 2.13
C LEU A 7 -20.99 -4.34 1.52
N GLU A 8 -20.85 -4.33 0.19
CA GLU A 8 -19.83 -5.11 -0.50
C GLU A 8 -18.43 -4.59 -0.15
N ARG A 9 -18.27 -3.27 -0.07
CA ARG A 9 -16.99 -2.68 0.35
C ARG A 9 -16.65 -3.07 1.78
N GLU A 10 -17.59 -3.02 2.67
CA GLU A 10 -17.36 -3.41 4.06
C GLU A 10 -16.91 -4.88 4.15
N LYS A 11 -17.50 -5.75 3.36
CA LYS A 11 -17.05 -7.15 3.29
C LYS A 11 -15.60 -7.26 2.83
N LEU A 12 -15.22 -6.49 1.80
CA LEU A 12 -13.85 -6.50 1.29
C LEU A 12 -12.86 -5.98 2.33
N LEU A 13 -13.29 -5.05 3.18
CA LEU A 13 -12.40 -4.37 4.12
C LEU A 13 -12.35 -5.00 5.50
N THR A 14 -13.26 -5.92 5.83
CA THR A 14 -13.31 -6.53 7.16
C THR A 14 -12.57 -7.86 7.24
N GLY A 15 -12.40 -8.55 6.12
CA GLY A 15 -11.62 -9.78 6.07
C GLY A 15 -10.18 -9.51 5.68
N PRO A 16 -9.38 -10.56 5.51
CA PRO A 16 -8.04 -10.41 4.94
C PRO A 16 -8.12 -9.77 3.57
N LEU A 17 -7.28 -8.79 3.32
CA LEU A 17 -7.25 -8.10 2.03
C LEU A 17 -6.61 -9.03 1.01
N ASP A 18 -7.33 -9.26 -0.10
CA ASP A 18 -6.89 -10.20 -1.13
C ASP A 18 -6.72 -9.48 -2.45
N LEU A 19 -5.48 -9.23 -2.82
CA LEU A 19 -5.11 -8.58 -4.07
C LEU A 19 -4.05 -9.41 -4.77
N LYS A 20 -4.14 -9.45 -6.09
CA LYS A 20 -3.14 -10.13 -6.90
C LYS A 20 -3.00 -9.38 -8.20
N PHE A 21 -1.78 -8.99 -8.52
CA PHE A 21 -1.51 -8.23 -9.76
C PHE A 21 -0.05 -8.32 -10.13
N THR A 22 0.25 -7.90 -11.36
CA THR A 22 1.62 -7.72 -11.81
C THR A 22 1.96 -6.24 -11.67
N ALA A 23 3.02 -5.94 -10.94
CA ALA A 23 3.49 -4.57 -10.75
C ALA A 23 3.99 -3.99 -12.09
N PHE A 24 4.08 -2.67 -12.17
CA PHE A 24 4.45 -2.00 -13.42
C PHE A 24 5.86 -2.38 -13.92
N ASP A 25 6.70 -2.90 -13.03
CA ASP A 25 8.06 -3.35 -13.36
C ASP A 25 8.15 -4.87 -13.58
N GLY A 26 7.02 -5.56 -13.62
CA GLY A 26 6.95 -6.99 -13.89
C GLY A 26 6.93 -7.89 -12.67
N ARG A 27 7.12 -7.36 -11.48
CA ARG A 27 7.06 -8.18 -10.26
C ARG A 27 5.64 -8.66 -10.01
N SER A 28 5.51 -9.92 -9.61
CA SER A 28 4.22 -10.50 -9.23
C SER A 28 3.93 -10.16 -7.78
N VAL A 29 2.73 -9.64 -7.50
CA VAL A 29 2.30 -9.31 -6.14
C VAL A 29 1.05 -10.12 -5.84
N ASP A 30 1.10 -10.88 -4.75
CA ASP A 30 0.00 -11.72 -4.29
C ASP A 30 -0.12 -11.57 -2.79
N PHE A 31 -1.19 -10.92 -2.33
CA PHE A 31 -1.36 -10.66 -0.89
C PHE A 31 -1.49 -11.94 -0.07
N ALA A 32 -1.98 -13.02 -0.67
CA ALA A 32 -2.00 -14.30 0.03
C ALA A 32 -0.59 -14.76 0.41
N SER A 33 0.40 -14.44 -0.43
CA SER A 33 1.81 -14.78 -0.16
C SER A 33 2.44 -13.86 0.88
N LEU A 34 1.79 -12.76 1.22
CA LEU A 34 2.30 -11.80 2.20
C LEU A 34 1.76 -12.07 3.62
N ARG A 35 0.95 -13.10 3.80
CA ARG A 35 0.46 -13.47 5.12
C ARG A 35 1.67 -13.83 6.01
N GLY A 36 1.60 -13.42 7.26
CA GLY A 36 2.72 -13.52 8.19
C GLY A 36 3.58 -12.28 8.24
N LYS A 37 3.39 -11.37 7.31
CA LYS A 37 4.12 -10.08 7.29
C LYS A 37 3.16 -8.93 7.58
N VAL A 38 3.72 -7.85 8.11
CA VAL A 38 2.99 -6.59 8.27
C VAL A 38 3.14 -5.82 6.96
N VAL A 39 2.04 -5.39 6.38
CA VAL A 39 2.04 -4.78 5.03
C VAL A 39 1.42 -3.39 5.08
N LEU A 40 2.11 -2.42 4.50
CA LEU A 40 1.55 -1.09 4.24
C LEU A 40 1.07 -1.04 2.79
N VAL A 41 -0.20 -0.73 2.60
CA VAL A 41 -0.77 -0.47 1.27
C VAL A 41 -0.88 1.04 1.12
N ASP A 42 -0.11 1.60 0.20
CA ASP A 42 0.01 3.05 0.01
C ASP A 42 -0.66 3.48 -1.30
N PHE A 43 -1.83 4.10 -1.18
CA PHE A 43 -2.53 4.68 -2.32
C PHE A 43 -2.02 6.11 -2.49
N TRP A 44 -1.35 6.36 -3.62
CA TRP A 44 -0.60 7.60 -3.80
C TRP A 44 -0.46 7.97 -5.28
N ALA A 45 0.20 9.08 -5.56
CA ALA A 45 0.57 9.47 -6.92
C ALA A 45 1.80 10.38 -6.87
N THR A 46 2.55 10.42 -7.95
CA THR A 46 3.74 11.29 -8.05
C THR A 46 3.38 12.77 -8.03
N TRP A 47 2.15 13.10 -8.47
CA TRP A 47 1.67 14.49 -8.49
C TRP A 47 1.01 14.92 -7.18
N CYS A 48 0.94 14.05 -6.21
CA CYS A 48 0.29 14.31 -4.93
C CYS A 48 1.32 14.83 -3.93
N GLY A 49 1.26 16.13 -3.63
CA GLY A 49 2.21 16.77 -2.71
C GLY A 49 2.32 16.08 -1.35
N PRO A 50 1.20 15.88 -0.63
CA PRO A 50 1.26 15.18 0.67
C PRO A 50 1.77 13.75 0.58
N CYS A 51 1.49 13.05 -0.53
CA CYS A 51 2.01 11.69 -0.74
C CYS A 51 3.54 11.70 -0.83
N VAL A 52 4.07 12.64 -1.63
CA VAL A 52 5.51 12.78 -1.82
C VAL A 52 6.19 13.21 -0.51
N ALA A 53 5.54 14.09 0.24
CA ALA A 53 6.05 14.55 1.54
C ALA A 53 6.15 13.40 2.55
N GLU A 54 5.28 12.42 2.46
CA GLU A 54 5.28 11.27 3.37
C GLU A 54 6.33 10.21 3.00
N LEU A 55 6.79 10.20 1.75
CA LEU A 55 7.68 9.16 1.25
C LEU A 55 8.97 8.96 2.05
N PRO A 56 9.68 10.02 2.48
CA PRO A 56 10.88 9.80 3.30
C PRO A 56 10.61 9.01 4.56
N ASN A 57 9.46 9.25 5.20
CA ASN A 57 9.05 8.51 6.39
C ASN A 57 8.82 7.02 6.06
N VAL A 58 8.13 6.74 4.98
CA VAL A 58 7.86 5.35 4.57
C VAL A 58 9.18 4.64 4.23
N LEU A 59 10.08 5.31 3.53
CA LEU A 59 11.39 4.74 3.19
C LEU A 59 12.20 4.41 4.44
N GLU A 60 12.18 5.29 5.44
CA GLU A 60 12.90 5.06 6.69
C GLU A 60 12.35 3.85 7.44
N VAL A 61 11.02 3.76 7.56
CA VAL A 61 10.38 2.63 8.23
C VAL A 61 10.66 1.33 7.46
N TYR A 62 10.62 1.39 6.14
CA TYR A 62 10.93 0.24 5.30
C TYR A 62 12.36 -0.26 5.53
N ARG A 63 13.34 0.63 5.51
CA ARG A 63 14.73 0.26 5.74
C ARG A 63 14.94 -0.39 7.11
N LYS A 64 14.24 0.13 8.11
CA LYS A 64 14.40 -0.35 9.48
C LYS A 64 13.75 -1.70 9.72
N TYR A 65 12.59 -1.94 9.12
CA TYR A 65 11.77 -3.10 9.49
C TYR A 65 11.57 -4.13 8.37
N HIS A 66 12.05 -3.86 7.16
CA HIS A 66 11.86 -4.79 6.05
C HIS A 66 12.41 -6.20 6.38
N ASP A 67 13.60 -6.28 6.91
CA ASP A 67 14.23 -7.55 7.28
C ASP A 67 13.51 -8.26 8.42
N LYS A 68 12.63 -7.55 9.11
CA LYS A 68 11.89 -8.07 10.26
C LYS A 68 10.47 -8.47 9.92
N GLY A 69 10.10 -8.41 8.64
CA GLY A 69 8.79 -8.83 8.18
C GLY A 69 7.84 -7.72 7.80
N PHE A 70 8.35 -6.54 7.46
CA PHE A 70 7.55 -5.42 6.97
C PHE A 70 7.66 -5.28 5.46
N GLU A 71 6.53 -5.16 4.78
CA GLU A 71 6.47 -4.94 3.34
C GLU A 71 5.62 -3.73 3.01
N VAL A 72 5.91 -3.11 1.86
CA VAL A 72 5.10 -2.01 1.34
C VAL A 72 4.65 -2.38 -0.08
N VAL A 73 3.42 -2.07 -0.39
CA VAL A 73 2.86 -2.21 -1.74
C VAL A 73 2.23 -0.88 -2.10
N GLY A 74 2.70 -0.27 -3.19
CA GLY A 74 2.14 0.98 -3.67
C GLY A 74 1.04 0.75 -4.69
N ILE A 75 0.00 1.58 -4.64
CA ILE A 75 -1.04 1.59 -5.65
C ILE A 75 -1.07 3.01 -6.21
N SER A 76 -0.57 3.17 -7.43
CA SER A 76 -0.35 4.47 -8.04
C SER A 76 -1.60 4.97 -8.77
N PHE A 77 -2.00 6.19 -8.43
CA PHE A 77 -3.08 6.89 -9.13
C PHE A 77 -2.54 7.77 -10.26
N ASP A 78 -1.32 7.51 -10.70
CA ASP A 78 -0.76 8.22 -11.85
C ASP A 78 -1.46 7.78 -13.15
N SER A 79 -1.44 8.65 -14.12
CA SER A 79 -1.92 8.33 -15.47
C SER A 79 -0.76 8.22 -16.47
N ASP A 80 0.43 8.68 -16.09
CA ASP A 80 1.62 8.70 -16.95
C ASP A 80 2.64 7.71 -16.43
N LYS A 81 2.82 6.62 -17.17
CA LYS A 81 3.74 5.54 -16.78
C LYS A 81 5.18 6.04 -16.70
N ALA A 82 5.59 6.87 -17.66
CA ALA A 82 6.95 7.41 -17.70
C ALA A 82 7.24 8.26 -16.45
N ALA A 83 6.26 9.06 -16.03
CA ALA A 83 6.41 9.87 -14.81
C ALA A 83 6.59 8.99 -13.58
N LEU A 84 5.81 7.92 -13.48
CA LEU A 84 5.92 6.98 -12.36
C LEU A 84 7.28 6.28 -12.36
N GLN A 85 7.70 5.77 -13.53
CA GLN A 85 8.99 5.09 -13.65
C GLN A 85 10.15 5.99 -13.24
N LYS A 86 10.12 7.23 -13.74
CA LYS A 86 11.17 8.21 -13.46
C LYS A 86 11.23 8.55 -11.96
N PHE A 87 10.07 8.75 -11.36
CA PHE A 87 9.98 9.09 -9.95
C PHE A 87 10.50 7.94 -9.06
N VAL A 88 10.03 6.72 -9.33
CA VAL A 88 10.43 5.53 -8.56
C VAL A 88 11.94 5.32 -8.65
N ALA A 89 12.52 5.49 -9.84
CA ALA A 89 13.95 5.35 -10.02
C ALA A 89 14.75 6.44 -9.29
N LYS A 90 14.31 7.68 -9.44
CA LYS A 90 15.02 8.83 -8.85
C LYS A 90 14.98 8.81 -7.32
N ARG A 91 13.85 8.43 -6.74
CA ARG A 91 13.65 8.39 -5.30
C ARG A 91 14.03 7.04 -4.71
N GLU A 92 14.46 6.10 -5.54
CA GLU A 92 14.89 4.75 -5.15
C GLU A 92 13.82 4.05 -4.29
N VAL A 93 12.60 4.04 -4.79
CA VAL A 93 11.48 3.37 -4.13
C VAL A 93 11.57 1.87 -4.43
N PRO A 94 11.84 1.01 -3.42
CA PRO A 94 12.17 -0.39 -3.71
C PRO A 94 10.98 -1.33 -3.82
N TRP A 95 9.82 -0.93 -3.31
CA TRP A 95 8.65 -1.82 -3.29
C TRP A 95 7.84 -1.76 -4.58
N PRO A 96 7.04 -2.81 -4.87
CA PRO A 96 6.26 -2.86 -6.10
C PRO A 96 5.13 -1.85 -6.13
N GLN A 97 4.75 -1.47 -7.35
CA GLN A 97 3.68 -0.51 -7.60
C GLN A 97 2.64 -1.10 -8.55
N TYR A 98 1.38 -1.05 -8.16
CA TYR A 98 0.29 -1.27 -9.10
C TYR A 98 0.07 0.00 -9.91
N PHE A 99 -0.05 -0.14 -11.22
CA PHE A 99 -0.28 1.00 -12.11
C PHE A 99 -1.17 0.55 -13.27
N ASP A 100 -2.30 1.24 -13.49
CA ASP A 100 -3.16 0.96 -14.61
C ASP A 100 -3.38 2.19 -15.51
N GLY A 101 -2.79 3.32 -15.17
CA GLY A 101 -2.84 4.53 -15.99
C GLY A 101 -4.17 5.25 -15.97
N GLN A 102 -5.09 4.87 -15.09
CA GLN A 102 -6.44 5.43 -15.07
C GLN A 102 -6.61 6.58 -14.07
N GLY A 103 -5.53 7.02 -13.42
CA GLY A 103 -5.63 8.10 -12.44
C GLY A 103 -6.66 7.79 -11.36
N TRP A 104 -7.60 8.69 -11.13
CA TRP A 104 -8.67 8.48 -10.17
C TRP A 104 -9.61 7.32 -10.54
N GLY A 105 -9.56 6.86 -11.79
CA GLY A 105 -10.26 5.67 -12.25
C GLY A 105 -9.55 4.36 -11.96
N ASN A 106 -8.50 4.39 -11.16
CA ASN A 106 -7.73 3.21 -10.77
C ASN A 106 -8.65 2.10 -10.28
N LYS A 107 -8.39 0.87 -10.76
CA LYS A 107 -9.21 -0.30 -10.44
C LYS A 107 -9.42 -0.50 -8.94
N TYR A 108 -8.34 -0.46 -8.17
CA TYR A 108 -8.44 -0.69 -6.72
C TYR A 108 -8.97 0.53 -5.99
N GLY A 109 -8.70 1.72 -6.51
CA GLY A 109 -9.29 2.93 -5.98
C GLY A 109 -10.81 2.89 -6.03
N LYS A 110 -11.36 2.42 -7.16
CA LYS A 110 -12.81 2.26 -7.32
C LYS A 110 -13.34 1.13 -6.46
N MET A 111 -12.65 -0.02 -6.48
CA MET A 111 -13.08 -1.19 -5.72
C MET A 111 -13.23 -0.89 -4.23
N PHE A 112 -12.28 -0.17 -3.66
CA PHE A 112 -12.27 0.12 -2.22
C PHE A 112 -12.86 1.48 -1.87
N GLY A 113 -13.30 2.25 -2.86
CA GLY A 113 -13.90 3.54 -2.61
C GLY A 113 -12.94 4.61 -2.12
N ILE A 114 -11.70 4.59 -2.61
CA ILE A 114 -10.69 5.57 -2.24
C ILE A 114 -11.05 6.92 -2.85
N ARG A 115 -11.23 7.94 -2.01
CA ARG A 115 -11.63 9.28 -2.44
C ARG A 115 -10.58 10.34 -2.25
N GLY A 116 -9.51 10.01 -1.57
CA GLY A 116 -8.42 10.94 -1.31
C GLY A 116 -7.12 10.20 -1.16
N ILE A 117 -6.03 10.86 -1.48
CA ILE A 117 -4.68 10.32 -1.29
C ILE A 117 -3.83 11.37 -0.59
N PRO A 118 -2.85 10.97 0.21
CA PRO A 118 -2.50 9.58 0.48
C PRO A 118 -3.55 8.87 1.32
N THR A 119 -3.81 7.61 1.01
CA THR A 119 -4.52 6.70 1.88
C THR A 119 -3.56 5.57 2.20
N MET A 120 -3.30 5.33 3.46
CA MET A 120 -2.25 4.42 3.88
C MET A 120 -2.84 3.41 4.87
N TRP A 121 -3.03 2.19 4.40
CA TRP A 121 -3.59 1.11 5.20
C TRP A 121 -2.50 0.19 5.71
N LEU A 122 -2.51 -0.06 7.00
CA LEU A 122 -1.58 -1.02 7.59
C LEU A 122 -2.32 -2.32 7.88
N LEU A 123 -1.76 -3.42 7.38
CA LEU A 123 -2.31 -4.76 7.55
C LEU A 123 -1.48 -5.53 8.56
N ASP A 124 -2.16 -6.29 9.41
CA ASP A 124 -1.46 -7.20 10.32
C ASP A 124 -1.05 -8.50 9.59
N ALA A 125 -0.47 -9.44 10.32
CA ALA A 125 0.02 -10.69 9.75
C ALA A 125 -1.09 -11.57 9.17
N THR A 126 -2.34 -11.35 9.55
CA THR A 126 -3.48 -12.08 8.98
C THR A 126 -3.97 -11.45 7.68
N GLY A 127 -3.44 -10.28 7.33
CA GLY A 127 -3.85 -9.54 6.14
C GLY A 127 -5.01 -8.59 6.37
N ARG A 128 -5.44 -8.42 7.60
CA ARG A 128 -6.54 -7.51 7.94
C ARG A 128 -6.05 -6.10 8.16
N ILE A 129 -6.86 -5.13 7.75
CA ILE A 129 -6.55 -3.71 7.96
C ILE A 129 -6.70 -3.38 9.43
N VAL A 130 -5.64 -2.92 10.06
CA VAL A 130 -5.65 -2.51 11.48
C VAL A 130 -5.50 -1.00 11.65
N GLU A 131 -5.02 -0.28 10.62
CA GLU A 131 -4.98 1.18 10.60
C GLU A 131 -5.33 1.66 9.21
N ARG A 132 -6.22 2.64 9.12
CA ARG A 132 -6.64 3.20 7.82
C ARG A 132 -5.97 4.53 7.49
N SER A 133 -5.18 5.06 8.42
CA SER A 133 -4.42 6.30 8.23
C SER A 133 -3.06 6.16 8.90
N ALA A 134 -2.26 5.22 8.40
CA ALA A 134 -0.97 4.85 8.99
C ALA A 134 0.14 5.75 8.46
N ARG A 135 0.12 7.03 8.84
CA ARG A 135 1.09 8.02 8.36
C ARG A 135 1.74 8.76 9.53
N GLY A 136 2.85 9.45 9.23
CA GLY A 136 3.57 10.21 10.24
C GLY A 136 4.23 9.29 11.25
N GLU A 137 4.40 9.77 12.47
CA GLU A 137 5.05 9.02 13.55
C GLU A 137 4.33 7.74 13.91
N MET A 138 3.03 7.68 13.67
CA MET A 138 2.24 6.50 13.98
C MET A 138 2.71 5.28 13.18
N LEU A 139 3.20 5.48 11.94
CA LEU A 139 3.58 4.35 11.09
C LEU A 139 4.65 3.48 11.75
N ALA A 140 5.78 4.08 12.14
CA ALA A 140 6.86 3.32 12.79
C ALA A 140 6.39 2.64 14.07
N LYS A 141 5.62 3.35 14.90
CA LYS A 141 5.13 2.82 16.17
C LYS A 141 4.23 1.60 15.97
N ARG A 142 3.30 1.70 15.01
CA ARG A 142 2.37 0.60 14.75
C ARG A 142 3.07 -0.60 14.11
N VAL A 143 4.00 -0.36 13.18
CA VAL A 143 4.77 -1.43 12.58
C VAL A 143 5.57 -2.18 13.63
N GLU A 144 6.27 -1.45 14.49
CA GLU A 144 7.05 -2.05 15.57
C GLU A 144 6.16 -2.88 16.50
N ALA A 145 5.02 -2.33 16.92
CA ALA A 145 4.11 -3.03 17.81
C ALA A 145 3.56 -4.31 17.17
N LEU A 146 3.19 -4.26 15.89
CA LEU A 146 2.66 -5.43 15.19
C LEU A 146 3.72 -6.50 14.99
N LEU A 147 4.95 -6.12 14.70
CA LEU A 147 6.05 -7.08 14.54
C LEU A 147 6.41 -7.73 15.88
N SER A 148 6.39 -6.96 16.95
CA SER A 148 6.70 -7.47 18.30
C SER A 148 5.63 -8.40 18.83
N ALA A 149 4.38 -8.25 18.38
CA ALA A 149 3.27 -9.08 18.82
C ALA A 149 3.21 -10.44 18.12
N GLN A 150 4.01 -10.63 17.06
CA GLN A 150 4.02 -11.90 16.34
C GLN A 150 4.78 -12.97 17.11
N PRO A 151 4.35 -14.24 17.03
CA PRO A 151 5.14 -15.33 17.61
C PRO A 151 6.49 -15.43 16.90
N PRO A 152 7.51 -15.97 17.56
CA PRO A 152 8.81 -16.20 16.92
C PRO A 152 8.66 -17.08 15.70
N ARG A 153 9.41 -16.78 14.66
CA ARG A 153 9.42 -17.57 13.42
C ARG A 153 10.35 -18.75 13.52
#